data_170c3839ad33fe095e3bca32acdbea71
#
_entry.id   170c3839ad33fe095e3bca32acdbea71
#
_cell.length_a   1.000
_cell.length_b   1.000
_cell.length_c   1.000
_cell.angle_alpha   90.00
_cell.angle_beta   90.00
_cell.angle_gamma   90.00
#
_symmetry.space_group_name_H-M   'P 1'
#
loop_
_entity.id
_entity.type
_entity.pdbx_description
1 polymer ?
#
loop_
_entity_poly.entity_id
_entity_poly.type
_entity_poly.pdbx_seq_one_letter_code
_entity_poly.pdbx_strand_id
1 'polypeptide(L)'
;MKKNRIFLLTGTAALLMAVTGCSSNEVKEERVPAENYEVVIGHMNDTHGRVKEGKYDGMGFARVSTVMNEVRAAEENVLFLDAGDTLHGTTFATLSQGESIVKLLNAMELDVLSPGNHDFNYGKERLKELAEMADFDVVSANVVDKKGNHYFNPYVIKEMEGVRVGIFGLATPETAYKTNPKNVEGITFGSPIEYAEKTVAKLKEEGADLIVAVCHLGIDESTKEQYQSIGVVKAVDGIDILVDGHSHTALQNGMQVNDTMIVQTGEYDKNFGLVSIKVTDGNMEVAARLVTKADAMGMVKQSQVVIEEVQKVEVVEKYTIKSGDTLDKIAVNYDVPMETLVEANTGIKNPNLIYVNDEIMIPMEKEVVNVIAQKSTEVMGGIAKDPKIVKLIQEIEAEQQKITEVEIGTTPVVLYGEREMVRRGETNLGNLITDSMLWKTGADIAMTNGGGIRASIQEGMIKVGDVITVLPFGNYVITKSVTGQDILDALEHGVSDYPATKGAFPHVAGMRVVFDESKPAGSRVVEVTMPSGEQIDPAKEYTLATNDFMAAGGDDYSMFKERPQVGNFEGLDEILKDYIQSEGVTQEAIDGRMKVTN
;
A
#
# COMPACT_ATOMS: atom_id res chain seq x y z
N MET A 1 41.05 -56.34 -8.37
CA MET A 1 42.53 -56.32 -8.21
C MET A 1 42.82 -55.16 -7.28
N LYS A 2 43.01 -55.38 -6.02
CA LYS A 2 44.16 -55.58 -5.13
C LYS A 2 45.32 -54.60 -5.45
N LYS A 3 45.58 -53.68 -4.48
CA LYS A 3 46.78 -53.56 -3.65
C LYS A 3 46.71 -52.28 -2.83
N ASN A 4 46.63 -52.37 -1.52
CA ASN A 4 47.64 -52.36 -0.42
C ASN A 4 48.19 -50.97 -0.14
N ARG A 5 47.84 -50.37 1.00
CA ARG A 5 48.45 -50.38 2.36
C ARG A 5 49.86 -49.76 2.39
N ILE A 6 50.02 -48.73 3.21
CA ILE A 6 51.09 -48.68 4.23
C ILE A 6 50.62 -47.76 5.39
N PHE A 7 50.69 -48.38 6.61
CA PHE A 7 50.64 -47.74 7.92
C PHE A 7 52.02 -47.22 8.29
N LEU A 8 52.11 -46.07 8.95
CA LEU A 8 53.22 -45.80 9.86
C LEU A 8 52.70 -45.11 11.11
N LEU A 9 52.82 -45.82 12.23
CA LEU A 9 52.72 -45.34 13.62
C LEU A 9 54.09 -44.83 14.06
N THR A 10 54.11 -43.67 14.72
CA THR A 10 55.04 -43.28 15.81
C THR A 10 54.50 -41.96 16.33
N GLY A 11 54.33 -41.61 17.57
CA GLY A 11 54.74 -42.08 18.85
C GLY A 11 54.32 -40.99 19.84
N THR A 12 53.76 -41.40 20.94
CA THR A 12 53.29 -40.59 22.08
C THR A 12 54.35 -39.68 22.69
N ALA A 13 54.00 -38.37 22.90
CA ALA A 13 54.56 -37.60 23.98
C ALA A 13 53.44 -36.72 24.61
N ALA A 14 53.01 -37.13 25.79
CA ALA A 14 52.11 -36.34 26.62
C ALA A 14 52.89 -35.19 27.25
N LEU A 15 52.43 -33.96 27.00
CA LEU A 15 52.88 -32.78 27.73
C LEU A 15 51.66 -32.14 28.37
N LEU A 16 51.51 -32.28 29.69
CA LEU A 16 50.59 -31.50 30.51
C LEU A 16 51.00 -30.02 30.40
N MET A 17 50.15 -29.19 29.82
CA MET A 17 50.20 -27.77 30.05
C MET A 17 48.93 -27.32 30.77
N ALA A 18 49.15 -26.61 31.86
CA ALA A 18 48.13 -26.02 32.70
C ALA A 18 47.24 -25.06 31.90
N VAL A 19 45.93 -25.27 32.03
CA VAL A 19 44.93 -24.32 31.55
C VAL A 19 44.91 -23.14 32.49
N THR A 20 45.64 -22.07 32.17
CA THR A 20 45.34 -20.73 32.66
C THR A 20 44.26 -20.17 31.74
N GLY A 21 43.06 -20.03 32.31
CA GLY A 21 41.95 -19.36 31.63
C GLY A 21 42.29 -17.89 31.34
N CYS A 22 42.65 -17.60 30.09
CA CYS A 22 42.50 -16.26 29.54
C CYS A 22 41.09 -16.22 28.94
N SER A 23 40.21 -15.48 29.57
CA SER A 23 39.03 -14.94 28.88
C SER A 23 39.55 -14.04 27.77
N SER A 24 39.51 -14.52 26.54
CA SER A 24 39.66 -13.63 25.40
C SER A 24 38.44 -12.74 25.38
N ASN A 25 38.56 -11.52 25.90
CA ASN A 25 37.76 -10.42 25.44
C ASN A 25 38.12 -10.30 23.95
N GLU A 26 37.25 -10.79 23.07
CA GLU A 26 37.27 -10.34 21.68
C GLU A 26 37.01 -8.83 21.75
N VAL A 27 38.06 -8.05 21.57
CA VAL A 27 37.96 -6.64 21.23
C VAL A 27 37.28 -6.65 19.86
N LYS A 28 35.99 -6.34 19.81
CA LYS A 28 35.35 -6.03 18.53
C LYS A 28 36.18 -4.89 17.93
N GLU A 29 36.91 -5.17 16.85
CA GLU A 29 37.51 -4.11 16.05
C GLU A 29 36.36 -3.16 15.66
N GLU A 30 36.49 -1.91 16.07
CA GLU A 30 35.53 -0.85 15.72
C GLU A 30 35.65 -0.65 14.20
N ARG A 31 34.60 -1.05 13.48
CA ARG A 31 34.58 -0.90 12.01
C ARG A 31 34.60 0.57 11.65
N VAL A 32 35.51 0.96 10.76
CA VAL A 32 35.50 2.30 10.18
C VAL A 32 34.35 2.39 9.17
N PRO A 33 33.46 3.39 9.28
CA PRO A 33 32.40 3.61 8.32
C PRO A 33 32.94 3.78 6.89
N ALA A 34 32.19 3.38 5.89
CA ALA A 34 32.55 3.57 4.49
C ALA A 34 32.43 5.05 4.11
N GLU A 35 33.51 5.63 3.58
CA GLU A 35 33.56 7.04 3.17
C GLU A 35 33.22 7.24 1.69
N ASN A 36 33.35 6.17 0.89
CA ASN A 36 33.12 6.22 -0.56
C ASN A 36 32.41 4.94 -1.01
N TYR A 37 31.21 5.09 -1.56
CA TYR A 37 30.44 3.98 -2.14
C TYR A 37 29.33 4.51 -3.06
N GLU A 38 28.86 3.64 -3.95
CA GLU A 38 27.69 3.88 -4.76
C GLU A 38 26.69 2.73 -4.55
N VAL A 39 25.38 3.03 -4.43
CA VAL A 39 24.30 2.05 -4.30
C VAL A 39 23.14 2.48 -5.20
N VAL A 40 22.58 1.55 -5.95
CA VAL A 40 21.36 1.78 -6.71
C VAL A 40 20.23 0.94 -6.14
N ILE A 41 19.11 1.57 -5.83
CA ILE A 41 17.90 0.92 -5.34
C ILE A 41 16.85 0.96 -6.44
N GLY A 42 16.39 -0.23 -6.91
CA GLY A 42 15.14 -0.38 -7.62
C GLY A 42 14.01 -0.60 -6.62
N HIS A 43 12.86 0.03 -6.83
CA HIS A 43 11.76 -0.16 -5.89
C HIS A 43 10.39 -0.16 -6.57
N MET A 44 9.45 -0.86 -5.94
CA MET A 44 8.04 -0.90 -6.29
C MET A 44 7.17 -0.92 -5.02
N ASN A 45 5.89 -0.69 -5.18
CA ASN A 45 4.87 -0.74 -4.15
C ASN A 45 3.47 -0.85 -4.79
N ASP A 46 2.47 -1.30 -4.02
CA ASP A 46 1.04 -1.28 -4.38
C ASP A 46 0.75 -1.90 -5.77
N THR A 47 1.44 -2.99 -6.11
CA THR A 47 1.25 -3.66 -7.40
C THR A 47 -0.07 -4.40 -7.45
N HIS A 48 -0.61 -4.81 -6.29
CA HIS A 48 -1.88 -5.52 -6.13
C HIS A 48 -2.01 -6.72 -7.07
N GLY A 49 -0.95 -7.50 -7.22
CA GLY A 49 -0.92 -8.70 -8.05
C GLY A 49 -1.04 -8.45 -9.55
N ARG A 50 -0.78 -7.24 -10.03
CA ARG A 50 -0.88 -6.87 -11.45
C ARG A 50 0.42 -7.16 -12.19
N VAL A 51 0.65 -8.43 -12.43
CA VAL A 51 1.91 -8.94 -13.01
C VAL A 51 2.06 -8.72 -14.51
N LYS A 52 0.97 -8.35 -15.21
CA LYS A 52 0.96 -8.14 -16.67
C LYS A 52 0.64 -6.70 -17.02
N GLU A 53 1.18 -6.25 -18.16
CA GLU A 53 0.76 -4.97 -18.74
C GLU A 53 -0.72 -5.01 -19.14
N GLY A 54 -1.44 -3.91 -18.96
CA GLY A 54 -2.84 -3.79 -19.33
C GLY A 54 -3.25 -2.35 -19.64
N LYS A 55 -4.45 -2.15 -20.13
CA LYS A 55 -4.94 -0.80 -20.46
C LYS A 55 -4.92 0.14 -19.25
N TYR A 56 -5.29 -0.38 -18.07
CA TYR A 56 -5.38 0.35 -16.80
C TYR A 56 -4.27 -0.02 -15.82
N ASP A 57 -3.49 -1.05 -16.16
CA ASP A 57 -2.36 -1.55 -15.40
C ASP A 57 -1.05 -0.94 -15.90
N GLY A 58 0.03 -1.18 -15.19
CA GLY A 58 1.35 -0.66 -15.51
C GLY A 58 2.09 -1.42 -16.60
N MET A 59 3.42 -1.48 -16.46
CA MET A 59 4.32 -2.12 -17.41
C MET A 59 4.46 -3.64 -17.20
N GLY A 60 4.07 -4.13 -16.00
CA GLY A 60 4.12 -5.53 -15.59
C GLY A 60 5.52 -6.03 -15.23
N PHE A 61 5.56 -7.09 -14.44
CA PHE A 61 6.77 -7.65 -13.82
C PHE A 61 7.87 -8.04 -14.82
N ALA A 62 7.49 -8.50 -16.01
CA ALA A 62 8.48 -8.88 -17.03
C ALA A 62 9.32 -7.70 -17.55
N ARG A 63 8.80 -6.47 -17.54
CA ARG A 63 9.58 -5.28 -17.90
C ARG A 63 10.33 -4.72 -16.70
N VAL A 64 9.73 -4.77 -15.50
CA VAL A 64 10.41 -4.43 -14.25
C VAL A 64 11.67 -5.30 -14.09
N SER A 65 11.55 -6.62 -14.32
CA SER A 65 12.68 -7.55 -14.29
C SER A 65 13.78 -7.15 -15.28
N THR A 66 13.43 -6.75 -16.51
CA THR A 66 14.41 -6.29 -17.49
C THR A 66 15.14 -5.04 -16.99
N VAL A 67 14.44 -4.04 -16.45
CA VAL A 67 15.07 -2.84 -15.87
C VAL A 67 16.07 -3.23 -14.79
N MET A 68 15.66 -4.12 -13.86
CA MET A 68 16.54 -4.56 -12.78
C MET A 68 17.76 -5.32 -13.28
N ASN A 69 17.58 -6.19 -14.29
CA ASN A 69 18.70 -6.91 -14.91
C ASN A 69 19.69 -5.97 -15.59
N GLU A 70 19.21 -4.90 -16.25
CA GLU A 70 20.07 -3.87 -16.85
C GLU A 70 20.83 -3.07 -15.78
N VAL A 71 20.16 -2.71 -14.67
CA VAL A 71 20.78 -2.02 -13.54
C VAL A 71 21.87 -2.90 -12.91
N ARG A 72 21.57 -4.18 -12.61
CA ARG A 72 22.55 -5.12 -12.06
C ARG A 72 23.73 -5.39 -12.99
N ALA A 73 23.53 -5.26 -14.30
CA ALA A 73 24.63 -5.40 -15.26
C ALA A 73 25.55 -4.16 -15.33
N ALA A 74 25.05 -3.00 -14.90
CA ALA A 74 25.76 -1.73 -14.97
C ALA A 74 26.40 -1.31 -13.65
N GLU A 75 25.84 -1.73 -12.51
CA GLU A 75 26.18 -1.27 -11.17
C GLU A 75 26.57 -2.45 -10.27
N GLU A 76 27.52 -2.23 -9.35
CA GLU A 76 28.03 -3.29 -8.45
C GLU A 76 27.13 -3.50 -7.24
N ASN A 77 26.64 -2.43 -6.61
CA ASN A 77 25.79 -2.49 -5.44
C ASN A 77 24.35 -2.14 -5.80
N VAL A 78 23.52 -3.15 -5.96
CA VAL A 78 22.13 -2.99 -6.38
C VAL A 78 21.21 -3.69 -5.40
N LEU A 79 20.14 -3.00 -4.98
CA LEU A 79 19.04 -3.55 -4.18
C LEU A 79 17.73 -3.44 -4.94
N PHE A 80 16.86 -4.42 -4.78
CA PHE A 80 15.49 -4.38 -5.26
C PHE A 80 14.52 -4.53 -4.07
N LEU A 81 13.70 -3.51 -3.84
CA LEU A 81 12.85 -3.39 -2.65
C LEU A 81 11.37 -3.29 -3.03
N ASP A 82 10.51 -3.85 -2.20
CA ASP A 82 9.05 -3.77 -2.34
C ASP A 82 8.41 -3.25 -1.04
N ALA A 83 7.69 -2.15 -1.14
CA ALA A 83 7.04 -1.52 -0.01
C ALA A 83 5.59 -2.02 0.21
N GLY A 84 5.28 -3.24 -0.23
CA GLY A 84 4.06 -3.97 0.11
C GLY A 84 2.83 -3.69 -0.75
N ASP A 85 1.71 -4.30 -0.35
CA ASP A 85 0.47 -4.44 -1.11
C ASP A 85 0.71 -5.07 -2.50
N THR A 86 1.52 -6.11 -2.52
CA THR A 86 1.94 -6.80 -3.73
C THR A 86 1.36 -8.22 -3.84
N LEU A 87 1.20 -8.93 -2.70
CA LEU A 87 0.82 -10.35 -2.69
C LEU A 87 -0.67 -10.61 -2.92
N HIS A 88 -1.52 -9.59 -2.87
CA HIS A 88 -2.97 -9.67 -2.99
C HIS A 88 -3.50 -8.67 -4.05
N GLY A 89 -4.63 -9.00 -4.69
CA GLY A 89 -5.38 -8.04 -5.53
C GLY A 89 -6.02 -8.65 -6.78
N THR A 90 -5.25 -9.20 -7.71
CA THR A 90 -5.83 -9.82 -8.92
C THR A 90 -6.06 -11.32 -8.74
N THR A 91 -6.89 -11.89 -9.64
CA THR A 91 -7.11 -13.34 -9.73
C THR A 91 -5.80 -14.14 -9.76
N PHE A 92 -4.78 -13.60 -10.43
CA PHE A 92 -3.46 -14.23 -10.50
C PHE A 92 -2.82 -14.41 -9.12
N ALA A 93 -3.03 -13.47 -8.21
CA ALA A 93 -2.56 -13.54 -6.83
C ALA A 93 -3.52 -14.36 -5.95
N THR A 94 -4.84 -14.13 -6.06
CA THR A 94 -5.83 -14.66 -5.12
C THR A 94 -6.04 -16.16 -5.26
N LEU A 95 -5.99 -16.74 -6.47
CA LEU A 95 -6.15 -18.18 -6.69
C LEU A 95 -5.11 -19.05 -5.96
N SER A 96 -3.94 -18.50 -5.69
CA SER A 96 -2.86 -19.18 -4.97
C SER A 96 -2.57 -18.56 -3.61
N GLN A 97 -3.44 -17.64 -3.15
CA GLN A 97 -3.24 -16.90 -1.90
C GLN A 97 -1.81 -16.34 -1.78
N GLY A 98 -1.36 -15.62 -2.83
CA GLY A 98 -0.07 -14.93 -2.89
C GLY A 98 1.12 -15.76 -3.38
N GLU A 99 1.04 -17.10 -3.42
CA GLU A 99 2.18 -17.96 -3.80
C GLU A 99 2.70 -17.68 -5.22
N SER A 100 1.80 -17.42 -6.18
CA SER A 100 2.18 -17.08 -7.55
C SER A 100 3.03 -15.81 -7.62
N ILE A 101 2.74 -14.83 -6.76
CA ILE A 101 3.51 -13.58 -6.69
C ILE A 101 4.88 -13.84 -6.08
N VAL A 102 4.97 -14.57 -4.96
CA VAL A 102 6.27 -14.94 -4.35
C VAL A 102 7.17 -15.66 -5.34
N LYS A 103 6.65 -16.59 -6.13
CA LYS A 103 7.41 -17.27 -7.20
C LYS A 103 7.98 -16.29 -8.24
N LEU A 104 7.21 -15.27 -8.61
CA LEU A 104 7.69 -14.25 -9.56
C LEU A 104 8.73 -13.34 -8.91
N LEU A 105 8.52 -12.89 -7.68
CA LEU A 105 9.47 -12.05 -6.95
C LEU A 105 10.81 -12.76 -6.71
N ASN A 106 10.78 -14.07 -6.36
CA ASN A 106 11.98 -14.91 -6.30
C ASN A 106 12.71 -14.96 -7.66
N ALA A 107 11.95 -15.15 -8.75
CA ALA A 107 12.52 -15.21 -10.09
C ALA A 107 13.08 -13.87 -10.59
N MET A 108 12.58 -12.74 -10.06
CA MET A 108 13.05 -11.38 -10.29
C MET A 108 14.18 -10.96 -9.34
N GLU A 109 14.55 -11.85 -8.39
CA GLU A 109 15.59 -11.62 -7.42
C GLU A 109 15.32 -10.37 -6.56
N LEU A 110 14.11 -10.29 -5.98
CA LEU A 110 13.78 -9.28 -4.98
C LEU A 110 14.69 -9.47 -3.75
N ASP A 111 15.12 -8.41 -3.09
CA ASP A 111 15.97 -8.46 -1.90
C ASP A 111 15.19 -8.35 -0.60
N VAL A 112 14.23 -7.41 -0.53
CA VAL A 112 13.45 -7.14 0.69
C VAL A 112 12.02 -6.70 0.36
N LEU A 113 11.06 -7.20 1.13
CA LEU A 113 9.66 -6.78 1.12
C LEU A 113 9.23 -6.35 2.53
N SER A 114 8.55 -5.22 2.64
CA SER A 114 7.81 -4.83 3.85
C SER A 114 6.31 -4.97 3.60
N PRO A 115 5.57 -5.76 4.41
CA PRO A 115 4.17 -6.04 4.14
C PRO A 115 3.27 -4.80 4.24
N GLY A 116 2.39 -4.63 3.25
CA GLY A 116 1.28 -3.69 3.30
C GLY A 116 0.04 -4.28 3.97
N ASN A 117 -1.03 -3.50 4.06
CA ASN A 117 -2.26 -3.95 4.72
C ASN A 117 -3.00 -5.03 3.92
N HIS A 118 -2.95 -5.00 2.59
CA HIS A 118 -3.58 -6.02 1.76
C HIS A 118 -2.79 -7.35 1.72
N ASP A 119 -1.52 -7.36 2.05
CA ASP A 119 -0.75 -8.61 2.15
C ASP A 119 -1.22 -9.49 3.32
N PHE A 120 -1.92 -8.91 4.31
CA PHE A 120 -2.59 -9.64 5.39
C PHE A 120 -3.99 -10.16 5.02
N ASN A 121 -4.50 -9.94 3.82
CA ASN A 121 -5.86 -10.34 3.45
C ASN A 121 -6.10 -11.87 3.47
N TYR A 122 -5.04 -12.67 3.32
CA TYR A 122 -5.11 -14.14 3.48
C TYR A 122 -4.83 -14.60 4.91
N GLY A 123 -4.71 -13.67 5.87
CA GLY A 123 -4.35 -13.94 7.26
C GLY A 123 -2.84 -13.91 7.50
N LYS A 124 -2.47 -13.53 8.72
CA LYS A 124 -1.06 -13.40 9.12
C LYS A 124 -0.29 -14.73 9.06
N GLU A 125 -0.96 -15.88 9.29
CA GLU A 125 -0.36 -17.20 9.18
C GLU A 125 0.04 -17.48 7.73
N ARG A 126 -0.85 -17.19 6.77
CA ARG A 126 -0.54 -17.37 5.34
C ARG A 126 0.57 -16.42 4.90
N LEU A 127 0.57 -15.18 5.35
CA LEU A 127 1.65 -14.25 5.04
C LEU A 127 3.00 -14.75 5.59
N LYS A 128 3.01 -15.40 6.76
CA LYS A 128 4.22 -16.01 7.31
C LYS A 128 4.70 -17.21 6.48
N GLU A 129 3.77 -18.06 6.01
CA GLU A 129 4.10 -19.14 5.07
C GLU A 129 4.70 -18.59 3.77
N LEU A 130 4.13 -17.50 3.23
CA LEU A 130 4.66 -16.83 2.04
C LEU A 130 6.08 -16.28 2.28
N ALA A 131 6.32 -15.71 3.47
CA ALA A 131 7.66 -15.25 3.87
C ALA A 131 8.67 -16.40 4.01
N GLU A 132 8.22 -17.60 4.42
CA GLU A 132 9.06 -18.80 4.48
C GLU A 132 9.35 -19.39 3.07
N MET A 133 8.49 -19.11 2.08
CA MET A 133 8.69 -19.51 0.68
C MET A 133 9.53 -18.52 -0.12
N ALA A 134 9.74 -17.31 0.41
CA ALA A 134 10.48 -16.24 -0.23
C ALA A 134 11.99 -16.50 -0.18
N ASP A 135 12.68 -16.23 -1.29
CA ASP A 135 14.16 -16.16 -1.36
C ASP A 135 14.67 -14.77 -0.93
N PHE A 136 13.76 -13.85 -0.62
CA PHE A 136 14.01 -12.49 -0.14
C PHE A 136 13.60 -12.32 1.33
N ASP A 137 14.10 -11.28 1.98
CA ASP A 137 13.75 -10.99 3.37
C ASP A 137 12.40 -10.27 3.47
N VAL A 138 11.53 -10.74 4.38
CA VAL A 138 10.31 -10.02 4.76
C VAL A 138 10.55 -9.34 6.11
N VAL A 139 10.47 -8.01 6.12
CA VAL A 139 10.83 -7.20 7.29
C VAL A 139 9.66 -6.34 7.78
N SER A 140 9.48 -6.28 9.10
CA SER A 140 8.59 -5.31 9.74
C SER A 140 8.93 -5.16 11.23
N ALA A 141 9.40 -3.98 11.62
CA ALA A 141 9.83 -3.72 12.98
C ALA A 141 8.65 -3.53 13.94
N ASN A 142 7.52 -2.99 13.48
CA ASN A 142 6.40 -2.61 14.32
C ASN A 142 5.23 -3.61 14.35
N VAL A 143 5.35 -4.76 13.67
CA VAL A 143 4.39 -5.86 13.79
C VAL A 143 4.85 -6.81 14.89
N VAL A 144 4.13 -6.85 16.00
CA VAL A 144 4.52 -7.58 17.20
C VAL A 144 3.37 -8.44 17.75
N ASP A 145 3.72 -9.53 18.43
CA ASP A 145 2.76 -10.35 19.16
C ASP A 145 2.33 -9.68 20.49
N LYS A 146 1.37 -10.28 21.20
CA LYS A 146 0.88 -9.79 22.51
C LYS A 146 1.96 -9.73 23.60
N LYS A 147 3.12 -10.33 23.39
CA LYS A 147 4.26 -10.31 24.32
C LYS A 147 5.31 -9.28 23.92
N GLY A 148 5.15 -8.64 22.77
CA GLY A 148 6.09 -7.66 22.21
C GLY A 148 7.21 -8.30 21.38
N ASN A 149 7.12 -9.60 21.03
CA ASN A 149 8.07 -10.21 20.10
C ASN A 149 7.72 -9.82 18.66
N HIS A 150 8.71 -9.52 17.85
CA HIS A 150 8.51 -9.23 16.43
C HIS A 150 7.90 -10.44 15.71
N TYR A 151 6.92 -10.18 14.85
CA TYR A 151 6.26 -11.20 14.05
C TYR A 151 7.04 -11.56 12.79
N PHE A 152 7.73 -10.58 12.22
CA PHE A 152 8.73 -10.70 11.15
C PHE A 152 10.09 -10.21 11.65
N ASN A 153 11.15 -10.43 10.88
CA ASN A 153 12.44 -9.80 11.16
C ASN A 153 12.25 -8.28 11.18
N PRO A 154 12.71 -7.56 12.22
CA PRO A 154 12.56 -6.10 12.26
C PRO A 154 13.39 -5.38 11.21
N TYR A 155 14.55 -5.91 10.86
CA TYR A 155 15.50 -5.38 9.89
C TYR A 155 16.44 -6.48 9.39
N VAL A 156 17.18 -6.17 8.32
CA VAL A 156 18.30 -6.96 7.81
C VAL A 156 19.47 -6.03 7.50
N ILE A 157 20.68 -6.56 7.48
CA ILE A 157 21.88 -5.86 6.99
C ILE A 157 22.38 -6.59 5.76
N LYS A 158 22.42 -5.90 4.63
CA LYS A 158 23.00 -6.40 3.38
C LYS A 158 24.46 -5.92 3.31
N GLU A 159 25.37 -6.88 3.30
CA GLU A 159 26.80 -6.63 3.08
C GLU A 159 27.03 -6.55 1.58
N MET A 160 27.47 -5.40 1.10
CA MET A 160 27.76 -5.14 -0.31
C MET A 160 29.22 -4.69 -0.44
N GLU A 161 29.73 -4.53 -1.65
CA GLU A 161 31.12 -4.12 -1.82
C GLU A 161 31.35 -2.70 -1.27
N GLY A 162 32.13 -2.65 -0.20
CA GLY A 162 32.51 -1.41 0.48
C GLY A 162 31.42 -0.77 1.35
N VAL A 163 30.19 -1.31 1.44
CA VAL A 163 29.11 -0.68 2.19
C VAL A 163 28.21 -1.71 2.92
N ARG A 164 27.74 -1.35 4.10
CA ARG A 164 26.71 -2.09 4.86
C ARG A 164 25.41 -1.32 4.83
N VAL A 165 24.39 -1.89 4.19
CA VAL A 165 23.08 -1.29 4.10
C VAL A 165 22.14 -1.93 5.12
N GLY A 166 21.72 -1.14 6.13
CA GLY A 166 20.71 -1.54 7.08
C GLY A 166 19.31 -1.25 6.52
N ILE A 167 18.47 -2.28 6.40
CA ILE A 167 17.13 -2.16 5.81
C ILE A 167 16.11 -2.61 6.84
N PHE A 168 15.14 -1.77 7.17
CA PHE A 168 14.07 -2.12 8.11
C PHE A 168 12.67 -1.82 7.54
N GLY A 169 11.66 -2.55 8.05
CA GLY A 169 10.29 -2.41 7.58
C GLY A 169 9.37 -1.73 8.59
N LEU A 170 8.34 -1.02 8.08
CA LEU A 170 7.24 -0.49 8.89
C LEU A 170 5.90 -0.71 8.17
N ALA A 171 4.96 -1.38 8.86
CA ALA A 171 3.59 -1.52 8.41
C ALA A 171 2.69 -0.45 9.04
N THR A 172 1.69 0.05 8.29
CA THR A 172 0.75 1.03 8.82
C THR A 172 -0.09 0.46 9.98
N PRO A 173 -0.26 1.19 11.09
CA PRO A 173 -1.19 0.80 12.15
C PRO A 173 -2.64 0.68 11.67
N GLU A 174 -2.99 1.26 10.55
CA GLU A 174 -4.30 1.16 9.94
C GLU A 174 -4.62 -0.26 9.44
N THR A 175 -3.62 -1.12 9.26
CA THR A 175 -3.80 -2.54 8.93
C THR A 175 -4.75 -3.25 9.90
N ALA A 176 -4.77 -2.84 11.18
CA ALA A 176 -5.67 -3.39 12.18
C ALA A 176 -7.18 -3.29 11.82
N TYR A 177 -7.54 -2.38 10.92
CA TYR A 177 -8.92 -2.17 10.46
C TYR A 177 -9.07 -2.04 8.93
N LYS A 178 -7.97 -1.91 8.18
CA LYS A 178 -7.98 -1.92 6.70
C LYS A 178 -7.86 -3.32 6.09
N THR A 179 -7.65 -4.36 6.90
CA THR A 179 -7.88 -5.76 6.57
C THR A 179 -8.96 -6.34 7.49
N ASN A 180 -9.40 -7.58 7.22
CA ASN A 180 -10.31 -8.24 8.17
C ASN A 180 -9.61 -8.39 9.54
N PRO A 181 -10.18 -7.88 10.65
CA PRO A 181 -9.58 -7.97 11.99
C PRO A 181 -9.20 -9.39 12.42
N LYS A 182 -9.89 -10.42 11.94
CA LYS A 182 -9.54 -11.82 12.20
C LYS A 182 -8.20 -12.22 11.58
N ASN A 183 -7.87 -11.64 10.43
CA ASN A 183 -6.63 -11.94 9.71
C ASN A 183 -5.38 -11.51 10.49
N VAL A 184 -5.54 -10.57 11.41
CA VAL A 184 -4.46 -9.99 12.22
C VAL A 184 -4.67 -10.21 13.72
N GLU A 185 -5.61 -11.10 14.11
CA GLU A 185 -5.87 -11.40 15.51
C GLU A 185 -4.61 -11.92 16.22
N GLY A 186 -4.27 -11.31 17.34
CA GLY A 186 -3.12 -11.72 18.16
C GLY A 186 -1.80 -11.06 17.83
N ILE A 187 -1.75 -10.20 16.82
CA ILE A 187 -0.66 -9.26 16.56
C ILE A 187 -1.15 -7.82 16.73
N THR A 188 -0.22 -6.90 16.85
CA THR A 188 -0.47 -5.45 16.93
C THR A 188 0.52 -4.72 16.04
N PHE A 189 0.09 -3.59 15.51
CA PHE A 189 0.89 -2.67 14.71
C PHE A 189 1.25 -1.48 15.60
N GLY A 190 2.49 -1.46 16.09
CA GLY A 190 2.99 -0.44 17.01
C GLY A 190 3.23 0.91 16.32
N SER A 191 3.56 1.94 17.12
CA SER A 191 3.89 3.28 16.61
C SER A 191 5.05 3.22 15.60
N PRO A 192 4.86 3.65 14.35
CA PRO A 192 5.95 3.68 13.37
C PRO A 192 7.15 4.48 13.85
N ILE A 193 6.93 5.63 14.49
CA ILE A 193 7.98 6.51 15.02
C ILE A 193 8.80 5.78 16.10
N GLU A 194 8.13 5.20 17.11
CA GLU A 194 8.82 4.53 18.22
C GLU A 194 9.68 3.35 17.74
N TYR A 195 9.17 2.56 16.80
CA TYR A 195 9.89 1.41 16.27
C TYR A 195 10.99 1.82 15.29
N ALA A 196 10.81 2.89 14.51
CA ALA A 196 11.86 3.45 13.68
C ALA A 196 13.03 3.96 14.53
N GLU A 197 12.77 4.74 15.59
CA GLU A 197 13.83 5.24 16.52
C GLU A 197 14.69 4.09 17.06
N LYS A 198 14.03 3.04 17.57
CA LYS A 198 14.72 1.87 18.13
C LYS A 198 15.54 1.12 17.09
N THR A 199 14.98 0.96 15.89
CA THR A 199 15.61 0.17 14.83
C THR A 199 16.78 0.92 14.20
N VAL A 200 16.64 2.23 13.96
CA VAL A 200 17.74 3.09 13.49
C VAL A 200 18.89 3.10 14.49
N ALA A 201 18.61 3.25 15.79
CA ALA A 201 19.65 3.18 16.82
C ALA A 201 20.38 1.83 16.80
N LYS A 202 19.63 0.73 16.60
CA LYS A 202 20.21 -0.63 16.54
C LYS A 202 21.06 -0.83 15.29
N LEU A 203 20.61 -0.37 14.13
CA LEU A 203 21.37 -0.45 12.87
C LEU A 203 22.68 0.36 12.95
N LYS A 204 22.65 1.56 13.55
CA LYS A 204 23.86 2.36 13.82
C LYS A 204 24.82 1.64 14.76
N GLU A 205 24.29 1.01 15.84
CA GLU A 205 25.12 0.18 16.75
C GLU A 205 25.79 -0.99 16.03
N GLU A 206 25.10 -1.58 15.04
CA GLU A 206 25.61 -2.70 14.25
C GLU A 206 26.49 -2.25 13.09
N GLY A 207 26.69 -0.94 12.93
CA GLY A 207 27.62 -0.35 11.96
C GLY A 207 27.07 -0.36 10.52
N ALA A 208 25.80 -0.07 10.33
CA ALA A 208 25.24 0.25 9.02
C ALA A 208 25.79 1.60 8.54
N ASP A 209 26.23 1.66 7.29
CA ASP A 209 26.74 2.87 6.63
C ASP A 209 25.61 3.66 5.96
N LEU A 210 24.58 2.94 5.45
CA LEU A 210 23.38 3.47 4.82
C LEU A 210 22.16 2.84 5.50
N ILE A 211 21.17 3.63 5.86
CA ILE A 211 19.93 3.15 6.50
C ILE A 211 18.74 3.42 5.60
N VAL A 212 18.08 2.36 5.16
CA VAL A 212 16.90 2.39 4.29
C VAL A 212 15.68 1.88 5.06
N ALA A 213 14.63 2.70 5.11
CA ALA A 213 13.32 2.28 5.59
C ALA A 213 12.46 1.82 4.40
N VAL A 214 11.89 0.62 4.48
CA VAL A 214 10.90 0.12 3.51
C VAL A 214 9.56 0.08 4.22
N CYS A 215 8.67 1.01 3.89
CA CYS A 215 7.49 1.32 4.68
C CYS A 215 6.22 1.19 3.85
N HIS A 216 5.15 0.79 4.51
CA HIS A 216 3.81 0.87 3.93
C HIS A 216 2.94 1.76 4.82
N LEU A 217 3.16 3.07 4.76
CA LEU A 217 2.57 4.07 5.67
C LEU A 217 1.73 5.11 4.94
N GLY A 218 2.17 5.54 3.77
CA GLY A 218 1.54 6.59 2.98
C GLY A 218 1.88 8.01 3.43
N ILE A 219 1.49 8.96 2.58
CA ILE A 219 1.74 10.40 2.77
C ILE A 219 0.48 11.25 2.58
N ASP A 220 -0.68 10.64 2.42
CA ASP A 220 -1.93 11.36 2.19
C ASP A 220 -2.61 11.82 3.49
N GLU A 221 -3.49 12.84 3.36
CA GLU A 221 -4.18 13.45 4.51
C GLU A 221 -5.24 12.54 5.16
N SER A 222 -5.61 11.42 4.55
CA SER A 222 -6.58 10.47 5.11
C SER A 222 -5.97 9.67 6.28
N THR A 223 -4.64 9.53 6.30
CA THR A 223 -3.88 8.88 7.35
C THR A 223 -3.42 9.89 8.41
N LYS A 224 -3.49 9.53 9.70
CA LYS A 224 -3.01 10.39 10.79
C LYS A 224 -1.53 10.71 10.60
N GLU A 225 -1.11 11.98 10.77
CA GLU A 225 0.28 12.43 10.56
C GLU A 225 1.32 11.56 11.27
N GLN A 226 1.05 11.11 12.48
CA GLN A 226 1.94 10.22 13.25
C GLN A 226 2.10 8.80 12.65
N TYR A 227 1.27 8.42 11.67
CA TYR A 227 1.34 7.14 10.97
C TYR A 227 1.88 7.30 9.54
N GLN A 228 2.00 8.53 9.05
CA GLN A 228 2.55 8.84 7.73
C GLN A 228 4.08 8.75 7.72
N SER A 229 4.63 8.43 6.57
CA SER A 229 6.09 8.43 6.34
C SER A 229 6.72 9.79 6.63
N ILE A 230 6.05 10.89 6.27
CA ILE A 230 6.48 12.26 6.59
C ILE A 230 6.58 12.47 8.11
N GLY A 231 5.63 11.93 8.87
CA GLY A 231 5.67 12.00 10.35
C GLY A 231 6.85 11.25 10.94
N VAL A 232 7.18 10.07 10.39
CA VAL A 232 8.35 9.27 10.81
C VAL A 232 9.65 10.03 10.55
N VAL A 233 9.89 10.54 9.34
CA VAL A 233 11.15 11.21 8.99
C VAL A 233 11.32 12.58 9.63
N LYS A 234 10.22 13.23 10.06
CA LYS A 234 10.30 14.46 10.88
C LYS A 234 10.71 14.17 12.32
N ALA A 235 10.42 12.99 12.83
CA ALA A 235 10.65 12.61 14.23
C ALA A 235 11.93 11.81 14.43
N VAL A 236 12.44 11.11 13.40
CA VAL A 236 13.55 10.15 13.53
C VAL A 236 14.70 10.52 12.61
N ASP A 237 15.84 10.88 13.21
CA ASP A 237 17.06 11.21 12.48
C ASP A 237 17.86 9.96 12.10
N GLY A 238 18.44 9.98 10.89
CA GLY A 238 19.37 8.96 10.40
C GLY A 238 18.72 7.84 9.63
N ILE A 239 17.58 8.11 9.02
CA ILE A 239 17.05 7.40 7.86
C ILE A 239 17.54 8.15 6.63
N ASP A 240 18.25 7.49 5.73
CA ASP A 240 18.78 8.12 4.52
C ASP A 240 17.76 8.08 3.39
N ILE A 241 17.14 6.90 3.18
CA ILE A 241 16.12 6.67 2.16
C ILE A 241 14.89 6.05 2.82
N LEU A 242 13.69 6.50 2.45
CA LEU A 242 12.43 5.86 2.81
C LEU A 242 11.65 5.50 1.54
N VAL A 243 11.53 4.20 1.28
CA VAL A 243 10.68 3.65 0.21
C VAL A 243 9.30 3.40 0.81
N ASP A 244 8.26 4.02 0.26
CA ASP A 244 6.90 3.99 0.82
C ASP A 244 5.87 3.40 -0.15
N GLY A 245 4.69 3.08 0.39
CA GLY A 245 3.49 2.60 -0.31
C GLY A 245 2.20 3.20 0.26
N HIS A 246 1.09 2.48 0.17
CA HIS A 246 -0.20 2.72 0.81
C HIS A 246 -1.05 3.85 0.21
N SER A 247 -0.49 5.04 0.00
CA SER A 247 -1.24 6.20 -0.52
C SER A 247 -1.32 6.26 -2.05
N HIS A 248 -0.70 5.30 -2.76
CA HIS A 248 -0.64 5.24 -4.22
C HIS A 248 -0.09 6.52 -4.87
N THR A 249 0.78 7.24 -4.16
CA THR A 249 1.34 8.51 -4.62
C THR A 249 2.55 8.29 -5.51
N ALA A 250 2.57 8.87 -6.70
CA ALA A 250 3.73 8.83 -7.59
C ALA A 250 4.64 10.04 -7.33
N LEU A 251 5.81 9.81 -6.73
CA LEU A 251 6.83 10.84 -6.49
C LEU A 251 7.87 10.79 -7.59
N GLN A 252 7.72 11.63 -8.61
CA GLN A 252 8.53 11.58 -9.85
C GLN A 252 10.03 11.65 -9.60
N ASN A 253 10.47 12.50 -8.68
CA ASN A 253 11.88 12.70 -8.32
C ASN A 253 12.13 12.50 -6.82
N GLY A 254 11.22 11.78 -6.14
CA GLY A 254 11.22 11.68 -4.69
C GLY A 254 10.75 12.97 -3.99
N MET A 255 10.75 12.94 -2.67
CA MET A 255 10.41 14.06 -1.80
C MET A 255 11.48 14.16 -0.70
N GLN A 256 12.21 15.24 -0.65
CA GLN A 256 13.17 15.49 0.42
C GLN A 256 12.45 16.02 1.66
N VAL A 257 12.62 15.34 2.80
CA VAL A 257 12.12 15.80 4.11
C VAL A 257 13.27 15.65 5.12
N ASN A 258 13.73 16.76 5.67
CA ASN A 258 14.98 16.81 6.43
C ASN A 258 16.13 16.19 5.58
N ASP A 259 16.91 15.28 6.16
CA ASP A 259 18.00 14.59 5.48
C ASP A 259 17.55 13.29 4.79
N THR A 260 16.25 12.95 4.78
CA THR A 260 15.70 11.72 4.21
C THR A 260 15.06 11.97 2.85
N MET A 261 15.40 11.14 1.86
CA MET A 261 14.68 11.07 0.59
C MET A 261 13.55 10.05 0.67
N ILE A 262 12.30 10.50 0.56
CA ILE A 262 11.10 9.65 0.47
C ILE A 262 10.80 9.37 -1.00
N VAL A 263 10.57 8.10 -1.36
CA VAL A 263 10.22 7.67 -2.72
C VAL A 263 9.00 6.74 -2.71
N GLN A 264 8.13 6.87 -3.73
CA GLN A 264 6.94 6.03 -3.92
C GLN A 264 6.59 5.99 -5.41
N THR A 265 6.15 4.83 -5.93
CA THR A 265 5.95 4.63 -7.38
C THR A 265 4.52 4.84 -7.85
N GLY A 266 3.58 5.10 -6.95
CA GLY A 266 2.15 5.09 -7.25
C GLY A 266 1.55 3.71 -7.06
N GLU A 267 0.88 3.17 -8.07
CA GLU A 267 0.18 1.88 -7.99
C GLU A 267 0.30 1.06 -9.28
N TYR A 268 0.08 -0.28 -9.19
CA TYR A 268 -0.18 -1.16 -10.33
C TYR A 268 0.95 -1.24 -11.36
N ASP A 269 2.21 -1.10 -10.96
CA ASP A 269 3.38 -1.01 -11.85
C ASP A 269 3.27 0.07 -12.95
N LYS A 270 2.47 1.11 -12.72
CA LYS A 270 2.41 2.25 -13.65
C LYS A 270 3.75 2.93 -13.77
N ASN A 271 4.52 2.88 -12.69
CA ASN A 271 5.90 3.33 -12.63
C ASN A 271 6.73 2.31 -11.85
N PHE A 272 8.03 2.34 -12.10
CA PHE A 272 9.06 1.64 -11.35
C PHE A 272 10.10 2.67 -10.87
N GLY A 273 10.50 2.63 -9.61
CA GLY A 273 11.39 3.62 -9.03
C GLY A 273 12.85 3.21 -9.09
N LEU A 274 13.73 4.17 -9.34
CA LEU A 274 15.18 4.04 -9.23
C LEU A 274 15.74 5.16 -8.37
N VAL A 275 16.56 4.80 -7.37
CA VAL A 275 17.28 5.73 -6.51
C VAL A 275 18.77 5.44 -6.65
N SER A 276 19.54 6.44 -7.07
CA SER A 276 21.01 6.36 -7.11
C SER A 276 21.57 7.12 -5.91
N ILE A 277 22.42 6.49 -5.14
CA ILE A 277 23.05 7.02 -3.94
C ILE A 277 24.54 6.96 -4.17
N LYS A 278 25.20 8.11 -4.02
CA LYS A 278 26.65 8.23 -4.13
C LYS A 278 27.19 8.93 -2.90
N VAL A 279 28.12 8.29 -2.23
CA VAL A 279 28.85 8.90 -1.11
C VAL A 279 30.31 9.11 -1.51
N THR A 280 30.80 10.32 -1.33
CA THR A 280 32.18 10.72 -1.62
C THR A 280 32.71 11.56 -0.47
N ASP A 281 33.78 11.09 0.17
CA ASP A 281 34.38 11.74 1.35
C ASP A 281 33.33 12.03 2.45
N GLY A 282 32.37 11.08 2.64
CA GLY A 282 31.30 11.18 3.61
C GLY A 282 30.12 12.08 3.20
N ASN A 283 30.16 12.72 2.04
CA ASN A 283 29.06 13.53 1.52
C ASN A 283 28.16 12.65 0.63
N MET A 284 26.86 12.61 0.97
CA MET A 284 25.87 11.81 0.25
C MET A 284 25.13 12.65 -0.79
N GLU A 285 25.09 12.15 -2.01
CA GLU A 285 24.25 12.66 -3.09
C GLU A 285 23.17 11.60 -3.43
N VAL A 286 21.90 12.00 -3.47
CA VAL A 286 20.78 11.11 -3.79
C VAL A 286 20.02 11.65 -4.98
N ALA A 287 19.78 10.80 -5.97
CA ALA A 287 18.93 11.11 -7.11
C ALA A 287 17.86 10.03 -7.27
N ALA A 288 16.59 10.43 -7.26
CA ALA A 288 15.45 9.55 -7.46
C ALA A 288 14.74 9.86 -8.78
N ARG A 289 14.22 8.83 -9.45
CA ARG A 289 13.40 8.97 -10.66
C ARG A 289 12.44 7.80 -10.82
N LEU A 290 11.35 8.04 -11.54
CA LEU A 290 10.44 6.99 -11.97
C LEU A 290 10.71 6.61 -13.44
N VAL A 291 10.75 5.31 -13.71
CA VAL A 291 10.60 4.73 -15.06
C VAL A 291 9.11 4.51 -15.24
N THR A 292 8.49 5.27 -16.12
CA THR A 292 7.06 5.20 -16.34
C THR A 292 6.68 4.09 -17.32
N LYS A 293 5.41 3.68 -17.33
CA LYS A 293 4.87 2.81 -18.37
C LYS A 293 5.09 3.37 -19.77
N ALA A 294 5.01 4.69 -19.94
CA ALA A 294 5.25 5.35 -21.23
C ALA A 294 6.70 5.20 -21.69
N ASP A 295 7.67 5.33 -20.77
CA ASP A 295 9.08 5.06 -21.04
C ASP A 295 9.28 3.59 -21.45
N ALA A 296 8.70 2.68 -20.67
CA ALA A 296 8.80 1.24 -20.90
C ALA A 296 8.20 0.80 -22.25
N MET A 297 7.21 1.52 -22.75
CA MET A 297 6.57 1.25 -24.04
C MET A 297 7.23 2.00 -25.21
N GLY A 298 8.26 2.80 -24.96
CA GLY A 298 8.93 3.62 -25.98
C GLY A 298 8.06 4.80 -26.46
N MET A 299 7.13 5.26 -25.64
CA MET A 299 6.18 6.33 -26.00
C MET A 299 6.66 7.73 -25.63
N VAL A 300 7.75 7.84 -24.83
CA VAL A 300 8.30 9.11 -24.33
C VAL A 300 9.78 9.21 -24.65
N LYS A 301 10.21 10.41 -25.08
CA LYS A 301 11.62 10.75 -25.16
C LYS A 301 12.13 11.04 -23.74
N GLN A 302 13.10 10.28 -23.27
CA GLN A 302 13.75 10.58 -21.98
C GLN A 302 14.47 11.92 -22.05
N SER A 303 14.11 12.82 -21.12
CA SER A 303 14.89 14.02 -20.85
C SER A 303 15.80 13.73 -19.66
N GLN A 304 17.12 13.81 -19.86
CA GLN A 304 18.03 13.83 -18.70
C GLN A 304 17.81 15.16 -17.95
N VAL A 305 17.50 15.06 -16.67
CA VAL A 305 17.41 16.21 -15.78
C VAL A 305 18.79 16.46 -15.20
N VAL A 306 19.36 17.62 -15.51
CA VAL A 306 20.61 18.07 -14.90
C VAL A 306 20.27 19.20 -13.93
N ILE A 307 20.68 19.05 -12.67
CA ILE A 307 20.57 20.12 -11.67
C ILE A 307 21.67 21.11 -11.95
N GLU A 308 21.35 22.33 -12.44
CA GLU A 308 22.35 23.33 -12.77
C GLU A 308 22.45 24.50 -11.79
N GLU A 309 21.43 24.81 -10.98
CA GLU A 309 21.52 25.97 -10.06
C GLU A 309 20.53 25.93 -8.91
N VAL A 310 21.05 26.14 -7.71
CA VAL A 310 20.21 26.40 -6.53
C VAL A 310 19.94 27.90 -6.47
N GLN A 311 18.71 28.34 -6.71
CA GLN A 311 18.32 29.72 -6.53
C GLN A 311 17.64 29.90 -5.18
N LYS A 312 18.11 30.91 -4.41
CA LYS A 312 17.40 31.37 -3.23
C LYS A 312 16.21 32.20 -3.66
N VAL A 313 15.01 31.75 -3.33
CA VAL A 313 13.76 32.46 -3.63
C VAL A 313 13.16 32.93 -2.31
N GLU A 314 12.79 34.22 -2.26
CA GLU A 314 12.01 34.74 -1.14
C GLU A 314 10.59 34.17 -1.18
N VAL A 315 10.23 33.43 -0.13
CA VAL A 315 8.88 32.89 0.08
C VAL A 315 8.28 33.57 1.31
N VAL A 316 7.02 33.94 1.22
CA VAL A 316 6.32 34.56 2.34
C VAL A 316 5.33 33.56 2.93
N GLU A 317 5.55 33.17 4.20
CA GLU A 317 4.67 32.27 4.94
C GLU A 317 3.74 33.06 5.86
N LYS A 318 2.46 32.67 5.96
CA LYS A 318 1.51 33.23 6.91
C LYS A 318 1.63 32.54 8.27
N TYR A 319 1.82 33.31 9.32
CA TYR A 319 1.86 32.82 10.69
C TYR A 319 0.77 33.49 11.54
N THR A 320 -0.02 32.68 12.25
CA THR A 320 -1.02 33.18 13.20
C THR A 320 -0.39 33.29 14.60
N ILE A 321 -0.41 34.47 15.18
CA ILE A 321 0.19 34.76 16.50
C ILE A 321 -0.52 33.96 17.59
N LYS A 322 0.26 33.26 18.41
CA LYS A 322 -0.20 32.42 19.51
C LYS A 322 0.06 33.13 20.86
N SER A 323 -0.61 32.64 21.91
CA SER A 323 -0.40 33.18 23.26
C SER A 323 1.04 32.95 23.75
N GLY A 324 1.73 34.01 24.09
CA GLY A 324 3.13 34.00 24.53
C GLY A 324 4.16 34.31 23.47
N ASP A 325 3.72 34.56 22.22
CA ASP A 325 4.58 35.00 21.13
C ASP A 325 5.02 36.46 21.32
N THR A 326 6.22 36.73 20.82
CA THR A 326 6.75 38.08 20.57
C THR A 326 7.39 38.06 19.19
N LEU A 327 7.44 39.20 18.49
CA LEU A 327 8.10 39.24 17.18
C LEU A 327 9.56 38.78 17.22
N ASP A 328 10.27 39.06 18.32
CA ASP A 328 11.65 38.58 18.52
C ASP A 328 11.73 37.04 18.55
N LYS A 329 10.81 36.39 19.28
CA LYS A 329 10.78 34.93 19.33
C LYS A 329 10.41 34.31 17.97
N ILE A 330 9.48 34.93 17.27
CA ILE A 330 9.07 34.49 15.93
C ILE A 330 10.26 34.67 14.97
N ALA A 331 10.92 35.80 14.97
CA ALA A 331 12.10 36.09 14.14
C ALA A 331 13.21 35.05 14.38
N VAL A 332 13.48 34.70 15.62
CA VAL A 332 14.49 33.68 16.02
C VAL A 332 14.04 32.29 15.55
N ASN A 333 12.77 31.92 15.75
CA ASN A 333 12.27 30.60 15.41
C ASN A 333 12.26 30.31 13.89
N TYR A 334 12.15 31.35 13.09
CA TYR A 334 12.12 31.26 11.63
C TYR A 334 13.44 31.69 10.96
N ASP A 335 14.47 31.99 11.78
CA ASP A 335 15.78 32.46 11.32
C ASP A 335 15.70 33.67 10.37
N VAL A 336 14.78 34.61 10.69
CA VAL A 336 14.54 35.83 9.91
C VAL A 336 15.00 37.04 10.71
N PRO A 337 15.78 37.98 10.13
CA PRO A 337 16.12 39.21 10.79
C PRO A 337 14.88 40.00 11.24
N MET A 338 14.88 40.52 12.44
CA MET A 338 13.74 41.26 13.00
C MET A 338 13.32 42.45 12.13
N GLU A 339 14.29 43.14 11.53
CA GLU A 339 14.04 44.24 10.59
C GLU A 339 13.22 43.77 9.36
N THR A 340 13.63 42.65 8.75
CA THR A 340 12.96 42.05 7.60
C THR A 340 11.53 41.59 7.94
N LEU A 341 11.35 41.03 9.16
CA LEU A 341 10.02 40.61 9.63
C LEU A 341 9.08 41.83 9.80
N VAL A 342 9.59 42.93 10.35
CA VAL A 342 8.82 44.19 10.53
C VAL A 342 8.50 44.85 9.18
N GLU A 343 9.45 44.89 8.25
CA GLU A 343 9.26 45.45 6.90
C GLU A 343 8.20 44.68 6.11
N ALA A 344 8.17 43.36 6.23
CA ALA A 344 7.14 42.53 5.59
C ALA A 344 5.74 42.73 6.19
N ASN A 345 5.64 43.33 7.39
CA ASN A 345 4.39 43.48 8.15
C ASN A 345 4.10 44.96 8.48
N THR A 346 3.97 45.79 7.45
CA THR A 346 3.76 47.27 7.58
C THR A 346 2.53 47.66 8.38
N GLY A 347 1.61 46.74 8.66
CA GLY A 347 0.45 46.94 9.54
C GLY A 347 0.82 47.00 11.04
N ILE A 348 2.00 46.50 11.44
CA ILE A 348 2.45 46.49 12.81
C ILE A 348 3.11 47.82 13.15
N LYS A 349 2.34 48.72 13.75
CA LYS A 349 2.83 50.06 14.12
C LYS A 349 3.80 50.06 15.30
N ASN A 350 3.74 49.06 16.14
CA ASN A 350 4.64 48.89 17.30
C ASN A 350 5.08 47.43 17.38
N PRO A 351 6.34 47.09 17.12
CA PRO A 351 6.86 45.73 17.15
C PRO A 351 6.74 45.02 18.52
N ASN A 352 6.60 45.78 19.58
CA ASN A 352 6.41 45.24 20.93
C ASN A 352 4.94 44.98 21.28
N LEU A 353 4.00 45.19 20.33
CA LEU A 353 2.56 45.04 20.57
C LEU A 353 1.90 44.26 19.44
N ILE A 354 1.83 42.94 19.61
CA ILE A 354 1.15 42.01 18.72
C ILE A 354 0.03 41.30 19.49
N TYR A 355 -1.02 40.92 18.79
CA TYR A 355 -2.20 40.30 19.40
C TYR A 355 -2.37 38.85 18.96
N VAL A 356 -2.82 37.99 19.86
CA VAL A 356 -3.15 36.61 19.58
C VAL A 356 -4.26 36.53 18.53
N ASN A 357 -4.10 35.64 17.55
CA ASN A 357 -4.90 35.43 16.34
C ASN A 357 -4.71 36.49 15.23
N ASP A 358 -3.82 37.46 15.39
CA ASP A 358 -3.40 38.26 14.24
C ASP A 358 -2.53 37.43 13.30
N GLU A 359 -2.65 37.65 12.00
CA GLU A 359 -1.79 37.02 10.99
C GLU A 359 -0.63 37.95 10.63
N ILE A 360 0.57 37.40 10.60
CA ILE A 360 1.77 38.07 10.11
C ILE A 360 2.39 37.30 8.94
N MET A 361 3.14 38.02 8.13
CA MET A 361 3.86 37.48 6.98
C MET A 361 5.32 37.27 7.36
N ILE A 362 5.83 36.06 7.23
CA ILE A 362 7.23 35.73 7.52
C ILE A 362 7.96 35.56 6.19
N PRO A 363 8.83 36.50 5.81
CA PRO A 363 9.68 36.36 4.63
C PRO A 363 10.81 35.38 4.93
N MET A 364 10.91 34.29 4.18
CA MET A 364 11.95 33.29 4.34
C MET A 364 12.69 33.12 3.01
N GLU A 365 13.99 32.89 3.08
CA GLU A 365 14.74 32.41 1.93
C GLU A 365 14.58 30.89 1.85
N LYS A 366 14.00 30.38 0.77
CA LYS A 366 14.01 28.94 0.45
C LYS A 366 14.94 28.70 -0.75
N GLU A 367 15.77 27.69 -0.62
CA GLU A 367 16.53 27.20 -1.76
C GLU A 367 15.59 26.42 -2.67
N VAL A 368 15.41 26.91 -3.90
CA VAL A 368 14.66 26.23 -4.94
C VAL A 368 15.66 25.70 -5.96
N VAL A 369 15.67 24.40 -6.12
CA VAL A 369 16.47 23.75 -7.14
C VAL A 369 15.78 23.90 -8.48
N ASN A 370 16.30 24.74 -9.37
CA ASN A 370 15.81 24.84 -10.74
C ASN A 370 16.39 23.67 -11.57
N VAL A 371 15.49 22.79 -11.97
CA VAL A 371 15.81 21.68 -12.85
C VAL A 371 15.74 22.17 -14.29
N ILE A 372 16.88 22.30 -14.97
CA ILE A 372 16.94 22.62 -16.39
C ILE A 372 17.09 21.33 -17.18
N ALA A 373 16.11 21.05 -18.05
CA ALA A 373 16.15 19.89 -18.94
C ALA A 373 17.28 20.05 -19.99
N GLN A 374 18.26 19.18 -19.99
CA GLN A 374 19.21 19.08 -21.09
C GLN A 374 19.20 17.71 -21.75
N LYS A 375 19.04 17.78 -23.07
CA LYS A 375 19.32 16.79 -24.11
C LYS A 375 18.58 15.44 -24.01
N SER A 376 17.51 15.34 -24.80
CA SER A 376 16.85 14.06 -25.09
C SER A 376 17.81 13.08 -25.77
N THR A 377 18.08 11.95 -25.16
CA THR A 377 18.58 10.77 -25.86
C THR A 377 17.36 10.02 -26.39
N GLU A 378 17.25 9.85 -27.70
CA GLU A 378 16.20 9.02 -28.28
C GLU A 378 16.47 7.57 -27.90
N VAL A 379 15.67 7.02 -27.00
CA VAL A 379 15.60 5.57 -26.80
C VAL A 379 14.70 5.02 -27.90
N MET A 380 15.34 4.47 -28.92
CA MET A 380 14.62 3.75 -29.99
C MET A 380 14.32 2.33 -29.50
N GLY A 381 13.08 2.10 -29.12
CA GLY A 381 12.54 0.83 -28.65
C GLY A 381 12.20 0.84 -27.16
N GLY A 382 11.03 0.38 -26.80
CA GLY A 382 10.62 0.20 -25.40
C GLY A 382 11.45 -0.88 -24.70
N ILE A 383 11.34 -0.93 -23.38
CA ILE A 383 11.97 -1.96 -22.54
C ILE A 383 11.40 -3.33 -22.93
N ALA A 384 12.24 -4.28 -23.32
CA ALA A 384 11.82 -5.63 -23.66
C ALA A 384 11.25 -6.35 -22.42
N LYS A 385 10.41 -7.36 -22.64
CA LYS A 385 9.94 -8.24 -21.56
C LYS A 385 10.99 -9.31 -21.28
N ASP A 386 11.29 -9.55 -20.01
CA ASP A 386 12.13 -10.67 -19.61
C ASP A 386 11.45 -12.00 -19.99
N PRO A 387 12.07 -12.82 -20.86
CA PRO A 387 11.47 -14.07 -21.32
C PRO A 387 11.33 -15.11 -20.19
N LYS A 388 12.17 -15.06 -19.16
CA LYS A 388 12.09 -15.95 -17.98
C LYS A 388 10.80 -15.64 -17.21
N ILE A 389 10.50 -14.38 -16.97
CA ILE A 389 9.30 -13.95 -16.24
C ILE A 389 8.05 -14.17 -17.08
N VAL A 390 8.08 -13.86 -18.39
CA VAL A 390 6.95 -14.16 -19.29
C VAL A 390 6.60 -15.63 -19.25
N LYS A 391 7.60 -16.51 -19.36
CA LYS A 391 7.38 -17.96 -19.33
C LYS A 391 6.79 -18.42 -17.99
N LEU A 392 7.31 -17.93 -16.87
CA LEU A 392 6.82 -18.28 -15.54
C LEU A 392 5.35 -17.82 -15.33
N ILE A 393 5.00 -16.62 -15.79
CA ILE A 393 3.60 -16.14 -15.78
C ILE A 393 2.70 -17.10 -16.57
N GLN A 394 3.12 -17.51 -17.78
CA GLN A 394 2.34 -18.43 -18.60
C GLN A 394 2.16 -19.82 -17.96
N GLU A 395 3.19 -20.34 -17.30
CA GLU A 395 3.14 -21.62 -16.58
C GLU A 395 2.15 -21.55 -15.42
N ILE A 396 2.20 -20.48 -14.63
CA ILE A 396 1.27 -20.25 -13.52
C ILE A 396 -0.17 -20.09 -14.04
N GLU A 397 -0.39 -19.31 -15.09
CA GLU A 397 -1.72 -19.14 -15.70
C GLU A 397 -2.29 -20.47 -16.21
N ALA A 398 -1.46 -21.31 -16.83
CA ALA A 398 -1.89 -22.63 -17.28
C ALA A 398 -2.29 -23.58 -16.13
N GLU A 399 -1.66 -23.46 -14.97
CA GLU A 399 -2.06 -24.16 -13.75
C GLU A 399 -3.38 -23.61 -13.20
N GLN A 400 -3.50 -22.29 -13.10
CA GLN A 400 -4.70 -21.61 -12.59
C GLN A 400 -5.91 -21.79 -13.51
N GLN A 401 -5.71 -21.91 -14.80
CA GLN A 401 -6.78 -22.14 -15.77
C GLN A 401 -7.62 -23.38 -15.42
N LYS A 402 -7.02 -24.40 -14.82
CA LYS A 402 -7.73 -25.61 -14.39
C LYS A 402 -8.78 -25.30 -13.31
N ILE A 403 -8.55 -24.27 -12.51
CA ILE A 403 -9.46 -23.82 -11.46
C ILE A 403 -10.48 -22.84 -12.04
N THR A 404 -10.01 -21.84 -12.81
CA THR A 404 -10.88 -20.80 -13.37
C THR A 404 -11.87 -21.31 -14.41
N GLU A 405 -11.54 -22.39 -15.13
CA GLU A 405 -12.42 -23.01 -16.13
C GLU A 405 -13.49 -23.94 -15.53
N VAL A 406 -13.50 -24.15 -14.21
CA VAL A 406 -14.55 -24.96 -13.57
C VAL A 406 -15.91 -24.27 -13.72
N GLU A 407 -16.85 -24.99 -14.36
CA GLU A 407 -18.23 -24.54 -14.56
C GLU A 407 -19.02 -24.61 -13.25
N ILE A 408 -19.74 -23.54 -12.93
CA ILE A 408 -20.51 -23.41 -11.69
C ILE A 408 -21.98 -23.12 -11.88
N GLY A 409 -22.40 -22.77 -13.09
CA GLY A 409 -23.79 -22.49 -13.42
C GLY A 409 -23.95 -21.91 -14.82
N THR A 410 -25.15 -21.40 -15.12
CA THR A 410 -25.47 -20.70 -16.37
C THR A 410 -26.32 -19.47 -16.09
N THR A 411 -26.22 -18.48 -16.97
CA THR A 411 -27.11 -17.31 -16.96
C THR A 411 -27.77 -17.13 -18.33
N PRO A 412 -29.08 -16.90 -18.39
CA PRO A 412 -29.79 -16.66 -19.66
C PRO A 412 -29.63 -15.22 -20.16
N VAL A 413 -28.99 -14.33 -19.39
CA VAL A 413 -28.82 -12.90 -19.68
C VAL A 413 -27.43 -12.44 -19.26
N VAL A 414 -26.98 -11.31 -19.82
CA VAL A 414 -25.78 -10.62 -19.32
C VAL A 414 -26.05 -10.10 -17.91
N LEU A 415 -25.14 -10.40 -16.97
CA LEU A 415 -25.11 -9.84 -15.63
C LEU A 415 -24.17 -8.63 -15.63
N TYR A 416 -24.73 -7.43 -15.51
CA TYR A 416 -24.01 -6.18 -15.73
C TYR A 416 -23.19 -5.75 -14.52
N GLY A 417 -21.86 -5.66 -14.72
CA GLY A 417 -20.88 -5.21 -13.73
C GLY A 417 -19.92 -4.12 -14.25
N GLU A 418 -20.23 -3.51 -15.43
CA GLU A 418 -19.46 -2.39 -15.96
C GLU A 418 -19.46 -1.21 -14.97
N ARG A 419 -18.29 -0.59 -14.81
CA ARG A 419 -18.05 0.56 -13.92
C ARG A 419 -19.13 1.64 -14.01
N GLU A 420 -19.53 2.00 -15.25
CA GLU A 420 -20.50 3.08 -15.50
C GLU A 420 -21.93 2.70 -15.13
N MET A 421 -22.20 1.42 -14.92
CA MET A 421 -23.50 0.93 -14.51
C MET A 421 -23.57 0.73 -13.00
N VAL A 422 -22.66 -0.08 -12.44
CA VAL A 422 -22.68 -0.44 -11.00
C VAL A 422 -22.38 0.72 -10.06
N ARG A 423 -21.81 1.81 -10.55
CA ARG A 423 -21.44 2.99 -9.74
C ARG A 423 -22.46 4.13 -9.79
N ARG A 424 -23.60 3.94 -10.45
CA ARG A 424 -24.67 4.95 -10.52
C ARG A 424 -26.08 4.39 -10.67
N GLY A 425 -26.24 3.07 -10.60
CA GLY A 425 -27.57 2.48 -10.78
C GLY A 425 -27.62 1.04 -10.32
N GLU A 426 -28.83 0.56 -10.13
CA GLU A 426 -29.11 -0.84 -9.87
C GLU A 426 -28.70 -1.71 -11.06
N THR A 427 -28.06 -2.85 -10.78
CA THR A 427 -27.76 -3.87 -11.79
C THR A 427 -28.19 -5.25 -11.32
N ASN A 428 -28.54 -6.13 -12.26
CA ASN A 428 -28.90 -7.51 -11.95
C ASN A 428 -27.75 -8.28 -11.27
N LEU A 429 -26.47 -7.98 -11.62
CA LEU A 429 -25.32 -8.56 -10.94
C LEU A 429 -25.18 -8.06 -9.50
N GLY A 430 -25.39 -6.75 -9.27
CA GLY A 430 -25.38 -6.19 -7.91
C GLY A 430 -26.49 -6.79 -7.04
N ASN A 431 -27.68 -7.02 -7.61
CA ASN A 431 -28.78 -7.71 -6.94
C ASN A 431 -28.40 -9.17 -6.62
N LEU A 432 -27.83 -9.91 -7.56
CA LEU A 432 -27.40 -11.30 -7.37
C LEU A 432 -26.36 -11.42 -6.23
N ILE A 433 -25.37 -10.51 -6.21
CA ILE A 433 -24.35 -10.46 -5.15
C ILE A 433 -24.99 -10.22 -3.78
N THR A 434 -25.86 -9.22 -3.65
CA THR A 434 -26.49 -8.91 -2.37
C THR A 434 -27.50 -9.99 -1.92
N ASP A 435 -28.16 -10.68 -2.87
CA ASP A 435 -28.98 -11.85 -2.55
C ASP A 435 -28.14 -13.01 -2.01
N SER A 436 -26.97 -13.26 -2.61
CA SER A 436 -26.06 -14.29 -2.12
C SER A 436 -25.56 -13.99 -0.68
N MET A 437 -25.35 -12.71 -0.35
CA MET A 437 -25.01 -12.30 1.01
C MET A 437 -26.13 -12.59 2.00
N LEU A 438 -27.40 -12.27 1.67
CA LEU A 438 -28.54 -12.59 2.52
C LEU A 438 -28.75 -14.10 2.66
N TRP A 439 -28.66 -14.85 1.56
CA TRP A 439 -28.76 -16.30 1.57
C TRP A 439 -27.77 -16.96 2.53
N LYS A 440 -26.52 -16.48 2.53
CA LYS A 440 -25.47 -17.03 3.38
C LYS A 440 -25.59 -16.62 4.84
N THR A 441 -25.98 -15.37 5.10
CA THR A 441 -25.89 -14.77 6.44
C THR A 441 -27.21 -14.85 7.23
N GLY A 442 -28.34 -14.88 6.53
CA GLY A 442 -29.66 -14.72 7.14
C GLY A 442 -29.89 -13.34 7.76
N ALA A 443 -29.13 -12.32 7.35
CA ALA A 443 -29.27 -10.95 7.85
C ALA A 443 -30.58 -10.31 7.35
N ASP A 444 -31.03 -9.23 8.01
CA ASP A 444 -32.21 -8.48 7.60
C ASP A 444 -32.00 -7.72 6.30
N ILE A 445 -30.79 -7.19 6.10
CA ILE A 445 -30.41 -6.33 4.99
C ILE A 445 -29.02 -6.76 4.51
N ALA A 446 -28.79 -6.69 3.19
CA ALA A 446 -27.45 -6.75 2.61
C ALA A 446 -27.14 -5.48 1.82
N MET A 447 -25.90 -5.01 1.88
CA MET A 447 -25.40 -3.88 1.13
C MET A 447 -23.95 -4.11 0.68
N THR A 448 -23.67 -3.86 -0.61
CA THR A 448 -22.30 -3.82 -1.14
C THR A 448 -22.10 -2.60 -2.01
N ASN A 449 -20.85 -2.11 -2.12
CA ASN A 449 -20.50 -0.94 -2.92
C ASN A 449 -20.26 -1.32 -4.40
N GLY A 450 -20.70 -0.49 -5.33
CA GLY A 450 -20.48 -0.67 -6.76
C GLY A 450 -18.98 -0.64 -7.15
N GLY A 451 -18.13 -0.04 -6.31
CA GLY A 451 -16.67 -0.07 -6.44
C GLY A 451 -16.07 -1.47 -6.31
N GLY A 452 -16.72 -2.35 -5.56
CA GLY A 452 -16.34 -3.75 -5.37
C GLY A 452 -16.61 -4.66 -6.57
N ILE A 453 -17.49 -4.25 -7.49
CA ILE A 453 -17.90 -5.02 -8.68
C ILE A 453 -17.07 -4.55 -9.88
N ARG A 454 -16.30 -5.45 -10.53
CA ARG A 454 -15.25 -5.07 -11.48
C ARG A 454 -15.47 -5.52 -12.92
N ALA A 455 -16.35 -6.45 -13.18
CA ALA A 455 -16.63 -6.98 -14.52
C ALA A 455 -18.07 -7.47 -14.62
N SER A 456 -18.57 -7.61 -15.88
CA SER A 456 -19.83 -8.26 -16.19
C SER A 456 -19.61 -9.76 -16.43
N ILE A 457 -20.66 -10.58 -16.20
CA ILE A 457 -20.70 -11.98 -16.62
C ILE A 457 -21.56 -12.05 -17.89
N GLN A 458 -21.03 -12.67 -18.94
CA GLN A 458 -21.75 -12.80 -20.20
C GLN A 458 -22.84 -13.88 -20.12
N GLU A 459 -23.84 -13.77 -21.00
CA GLU A 459 -24.85 -14.83 -21.20
C GLU A 459 -24.18 -16.17 -21.51
N GLY A 460 -24.67 -17.24 -20.90
CA GLY A 460 -24.18 -18.60 -21.13
C GLY A 460 -23.61 -19.25 -19.87
N MET A 461 -22.54 -20.02 -20.04
CA MET A 461 -21.85 -20.72 -18.97
C MET A 461 -21.13 -19.76 -18.03
N ILE A 462 -21.28 -19.97 -16.73
CA ILE A 462 -20.55 -19.24 -15.69
C ILE A 462 -19.44 -20.13 -15.14
N LYS A 463 -18.24 -19.60 -15.07
CA LYS A 463 -17.05 -20.26 -14.52
C LYS A 463 -16.59 -19.62 -13.23
N VAL A 464 -15.79 -20.33 -12.45
CA VAL A 464 -15.14 -19.79 -11.25
C VAL A 464 -14.37 -18.51 -11.58
N GLY A 465 -13.66 -18.48 -12.71
CA GLY A 465 -12.90 -17.31 -13.17
C GLY A 465 -13.74 -16.07 -13.42
N ASP A 466 -15.01 -16.22 -13.84
CA ASP A 466 -15.93 -15.10 -14.03
C ASP A 466 -16.24 -14.43 -12.68
N VAL A 467 -16.56 -15.24 -11.66
CA VAL A 467 -16.87 -14.73 -10.30
C VAL A 467 -15.67 -14.03 -9.70
N ILE A 468 -14.47 -14.60 -9.80
CA ILE A 468 -13.25 -13.98 -9.27
C ILE A 468 -12.93 -12.67 -10.01
N THR A 469 -13.20 -12.62 -11.33
CA THR A 469 -13.02 -11.39 -12.11
C THR A 469 -14.01 -10.30 -11.71
N VAL A 470 -15.22 -10.68 -11.33
CA VAL A 470 -16.25 -9.76 -10.78
C VAL A 470 -15.85 -9.22 -9.42
N LEU A 471 -15.33 -10.07 -8.53
CA LEU A 471 -15.05 -9.78 -7.11
C LEU A 471 -13.56 -10.07 -6.77
N PRO A 472 -12.59 -9.34 -7.34
CA PRO A 472 -11.17 -9.71 -7.27
C PRO A 472 -10.47 -9.34 -5.96
N PHE A 473 -11.16 -8.70 -5.02
CA PHE A 473 -10.53 -8.13 -3.83
C PHE A 473 -10.38 -9.10 -2.65
N GLY A 474 -10.97 -10.31 -2.74
CA GLY A 474 -10.96 -11.28 -1.65
C GLY A 474 -11.63 -10.76 -0.36
N ASN A 475 -12.60 -9.84 -0.52
CA ASN A 475 -13.35 -9.31 0.61
C ASN A 475 -14.19 -10.40 1.26
N TYR A 476 -14.21 -10.44 2.60
CA TYR A 476 -15.07 -11.31 3.38
C TYR A 476 -16.45 -10.68 3.61
N VAL A 477 -17.47 -11.50 3.75
CA VAL A 477 -18.77 -11.03 4.20
C VAL A 477 -18.82 -11.04 5.72
N ILE A 478 -19.24 -9.92 6.29
CA ILE A 478 -19.47 -9.78 7.73
C ILE A 478 -20.88 -9.28 7.99
N THR A 479 -21.39 -9.52 9.20
CA THR A 479 -22.63 -8.93 9.66
C THR A 479 -22.38 -7.98 10.82
N LYS A 480 -23.06 -6.83 10.80
CA LYS A 480 -23.03 -5.83 11.88
C LYS A 480 -24.44 -5.57 12.41
N SER A 481 -24.55 -5.26 13.71
CA SER A 481 -25.76 -4.68 14.29
C SER A 481 -25.70 -3.17 14.05
N VAL A 482 -26.66 -2.64 13.29
CA VAL A 482 -26.73 -1.23 12.88
C VAL A 482 -28.13 -0.69 13.16
N THR A 483 -28.26 0.60 13.41
CA THR A 483 -29.57 1.25 13.51
C THR A 483 -30.15 1.54 12.12
N GLY A 484 -31.45 1.71 12.02
CA GLY A 484 -32.07 2.16 10.77
C GLY A 484 -31.53 3.54 10.34
N GLN A 485 -31.10 4.39 11.28
CA GLN A 485 -30.47 5.66 10.96
C GLN A 485 -29.13 5.45 10.25
N ASP A 486 -28.30 4.50 10.69
CA ASP A 486 -27.03 4.18 10.00
C ASP A 486 -27.25 3.73 8.56
N ILE A 487 -28.34 2.96 8.32
CA ILE A 487 -28.71 2.55 6.95
C ILE A 487 -29.12 3.77 6.12
N LEU A 488 -29.92 4.68 6.67
CA LEU A 488 -30.32 5.91 5.97
C LEU A 488 -29.10 6.78 5.65
N ASP A 489 -28.20 6.96 6.59
CA ASP A 489 -26.97 7.73 6.41
C ASP A 489 -26.06 7.08 5.35
N ALA A 490 -25.97 5.75 5.33
CA ALA A 490 -25.21 4.99 4.33
C ALA A 490 -25.80 5.15 2.92
N LEU A 491 -27.12 5.11 2.80
CA LEU A 491 -27.80 5.31 1.51
C LEU A 491 -27.62 6.75 1.00
N GLU A 492 -27.78 7.76 1.88
CA GLU A 492 -27.53 9.16 1.52
C GLU A 492 -26.10 9.38 1.06
N HIS A 493 -25.12 8.79 1.76
CA HIS A 493 -23.72 8.83 1.35
C HIS A 493 -23.53 8.20 -0.02
N GLY A 494 -24.08 7.00 -0.24
CA GLY A 494 -23.92 6.25 -1.48
C GLY A 494 -24.49 6.94 -2.72
N VAL A 495 -25.62 7.65 -2.58
CA VAL A 495 -26.29 8.37 -3.70
C VAL A 495 -25.89 9.84 -3.79
N SER A 496 -24.94 10.33 -2.96
CA SER A 496 -24.60 11.74 -2.85
C SER A 496 -24.12 12.37 -4.15
N ASP A 497 -23.44 11.61 -5.01
CA ASP A 497 -22.83 12.11 -6.26
C ASP A 497 -23.69 11.83 -7.50
N TYR A 498 -24.82 11.10 -7.33
CA TYR A 498 -25.69 10.79 -8.46
C TYR A 498 -26.09 12.07 -9.24
N PRO A 499 -26.09 12.10 -10.60
CA PRO A 499 -25.91 10.96 -11.51
C PRO A 499 -24.44 10.65 -11.88
N ALA A 500 -23.45 11.29 -11.26
CA ALA A 500 -22.05 10.94 -11.45
C ALA A 500 -21.74 9.54 -10.88
N THR A 501 -20.71 8.88 -11.41
CA THR A 501 -20.28 7.58 -10.92
C THR A 501 -19.53 7.71 -9.61
N LYS A 502 -19.90 6.89 -8.60
CA LYS A 502 -19.25 6.83 -7.29
C LYS A 502 -18.98 5.38 -6.88
N GLY A 503 -17.78 5.09 -6.39
CA GLY A 503 -17.44 3.75 -5.87
C GLY A 503 -18.39 3.30 -4.77
N ALA A 504 -18.78 4.22 -3.91
CA ALA A 504 -19.72 4.02 -2.82
C ALA A 504 -21.18 3.77 -3.25
N PHE A 505 -21.56 3.88 -4.54
CA PHE A 505 -22.95 3.63 -4.93
C PHE A 505 -23.41 2.24 -4.46
N PRO A 506 -24.52 2.14 -3.68
CA PRO A 506 -24.90 0.90 -3.02
C PRO A 506 -25.73 -0.02 -3.92
N HIS A 507 -25.45 -1.33 -3.85
CA HIS A 507 -26.38 -2.38 -4.26
C HIS A 507 -26.95 -3.00 -2.99
N VAL A 508 -28.25 -3.32 -2.98
CA VAL A 508 -28.96 -3.69 -1.77
C VAL A 508 -29.84 -4.92 -1.94
N ALA A 509 -30.04 -5.65 -0.84
CA ALA A 509 -31.10 -6.66 -0.72
C ALA A 509 -31.75 -6.57 0.67
N GLY A 510 -32.97 -7.12 0.81
CA GLY A 510 -33.73 -7.00 2.03
C GLY A 510 -34.43 -5.64 2.24
N MET A 511 -34.33 -4.73 1.26
CA MET A 511 -35.03 -3.43 1.27
C MET A 511 -35.24 -2.89 -0.14
N ARG A 512 -36.10 -1.88 -0.26
CA ARG A 512 -36.29 -1.05 -1.47
C ARG A 512 -36.05 0.40 -1.12
N VAL A 513 -35.34 1.11 -1.98
CA VAL A 513 -34.90 2.48 -1.78
C VAL A 513 -35.42 3.36 -2.91
N VAL A 514 -36.04 4.48 -2.55
CA VAL A 514 -36.42 5.54 -3.49
C VAL A 514 -35.61 6.77 -3.15
N PHE A 515 -34.93 7.36 -4.11
CA PHE A 515 -34.18 8.59 -3.93
C PHE A 515 -34.48 9.59 -5.04
N ASP A 516 -34.41 10.89 -4.72
CA ASP A 516 -34.75 12.03 -5.59
C ASP A 516 -33.46 12.76 -6.00
N GLU A 517 -33.11 12.67 -7.28
CA GLU A 517 -31.89 13.29 -7.80
C GLU A 517 -31.93 14.84 -7.82
N SER A 518 -33.11 15.42 -7.78
CA SER A 518 -33.27 16.88 -7.76
C SER A 518 -32.91 17.50 -6.41
N LYS A 519 -32.85 16.69 -5.35
CA LYS A 519 -32.52 17.13 -3.99
C LYS A 519 -31.00 17.22 -3.76
N PRO A 520 -30.57 18.09 -2.85
CA PRO A 520 -29.16 18.17 -2.48
C PRO A 520 -28.68 16.88 -1.81
N ALA A 521 -27.37 16.59 -1.96
CA ALA A 521 -26.72 15.48 -1.24
C ALA A 521 -26.99 15.57 0.27
N GLY A 522 -27.24 14.43 0.91
CA GLY A 522 -27.65 14.34 2.31
C GLY A 522 -29.17 14.52 2.56
N SER A 523 -29.97 14.62 1.49
CA SER A 523 -31.44 14.72 1.56
C SER A 523 -32.13 14.05 0.36
N ARG A 524 -31.43 13.15 -0.31
CA ARG A 524 -31.89 12.48 -1.54
C ARG A 524 -32.75 11.27 -1.28
N VAL A 525 -32.49 10.52 -0.21
CA VAL A 525 -33.29 9.34 0.14
C VAL A 525 -34.69 9.77 0.57
N VAL A 526 -35.70 9.29 -0.14
CA VAL A 526 -37.11 9.68 0.05
C VAL A 526 -37.84 8.60 0.83
N GLU A 527 -37.57 7.36 0.52
CA GLU A 527 -38.27 6.21 1.09
C GLU A 527 -37.35 4.98 1.14
N VAL A 528 -37.38 4.28 2.26
CA VAL A 528 -36.76 2.97 2.42
C VAL A 528 -37.77 2.02 3.00
N THR A 529 -38.14 0.98 2.25
CA THR A 529 -39.20 0.03 2.59
C THR A 529 -38.61 -1.37 2.77
N MET A 530 -38.93 -2.02 3.87
CA MET A 530 -38.61 -3.42 4.15
C MET A 530 -39.49 -4.37 3.34
N PRO A 531 -39.14 -5.67 3.20
CA PRO A 531 -39.94 -6.65 2.47
C PRO A 531 -41.35 -6.81 3.05
N SER A 532 -41.59 -6.50 4.32
CA SER A 532 -42.88 -6.46 4.96
C SER A 532 -43.82 -5.37 4.43
N GLY A 533 -43.27 -4.38 3.67
CA GLY A 533 -43.96 -3.16 3.25
C GLY A 533 -43.93 -2.04 4.29
N GLU A 534 -43.25 -2.25 5.42
CA GLU A 534 -43.05 -1.22 6.44
C GLU A 534 -41.86 -0.33 6.08
N GLN A 535 -41.94 0.93 6.44
CA GLN A 535 -40.79 1.86 6.35
C GLN A 535 -39.70 1.44 7.34
N ILE A 536 -38.45 1.68 6.98
CA ILE A 536 -37.35 1.47 7.92
C ILE A 536 -37.52 2.37 9.14
N ASP A 537 -37.40 1.79 10.34
CA ASP A 537 -37.48 2.55 11.60
C ASP A 537 -36.06 3.01 11.97
N PRO A 538 -35.75 4.34 11.97
CA PRO A 538 -34.42 4.85 12.29
C PRO A 538 -33.87 4.41 13.66
N ALA A 539 -34.74 4.14 14.62
CA ALA A 539 -34.36 3.77 15.99
C ALA A 539 -34.20 2.26 16.21
N LYS A 540 -34.72 1.44 15.29
CA LYS A 540 -34.64 -0.03 15.39
C LYS A 540 -33.27 -0.52 14.96
N GLU A 541 -32.77 -1.58 15.62
CA GLU A 541 -31.58 -2.30 15.19
C GLU A 541 -31.94 -3.35 14.13
N TYR A 542 -31.04 -3.45 13.13
CA TYR A 542 -31.07 -4.41 12.04
C TYR A 542 -29.74 -5.11 11.91
N THR A 543 -29.74 -6.34 11.44
CA THR A 543 -28.55 -7.06 11.06
C THR A 543 -28.21 -6.72 9.60
N LEU A 544 -27.08 -6.07 9.37
CA LEU A 544 -26.56 -5.71 8.05
C LEU A 544 -25.46 -6.69 7.63
N ALA A 545 -25.65 -7.39 6.51
CA ALA A 545 -24.57 -8.08 5.81
C ALA A 545 -23.87 -7.10 4.86
N THR A 546 -22.55 -6.99 4.95
CA THR A 546 -21.76 -6.15 4.07
C THR A 546 -20.35 -6.74 3.88
N ASN A 547 -19.55 -6.19 2.97
CA ASN A 547 -18.15 -6.60 2.86
C ASN A 547 -17.31 -5.95 3.97
N ASP A 548 -16.21 -6.59 4.33
CA ASP A 548 -15.27 -6.15 5.38
C ASP A 548 -14.71 -4.76 5.14
N PHE A 549 -14.46 -4.38 3.88
CA PHE A 549 -14.02 -3.05 3.48
C PHE A 549 -15.04 -1.96 3.87
N MET A 550 -16.32 -2.10 3.50
CA MET A 550 -17.37 -1.14 3.90
C MET A 550 -17.58 -1.14 5.41
N ALA A 551 -17.54 -2.31 6.03
CA ALA A 551 -17.71 -2.45 7.48
C ALA A 551 -16.60 -1.77 8.29
N ALA A 552 -15.40 -1.65 7.73
CA ALA A 552 -14.28 -0.92 8.31
C ALA A 552 -14.34 0.60 8.03
N GLY A 553 -15.30 1.06 7.23
CA GLY A 553 -15.48 2.46 6.86
C GLY A 553 -14.93 2.80 5.47
N GLY A 554 -14.56 1.80 4.67
CA GLY A 554 -14.10 1.99 3.30
C GLY A 554 -15.14 2.67 2.41
N ASP A 555 -14.70 3.35 1.36
CA ASP A 555 -15.52 4.24 0.52
C ASP A 555 -16.33 5.26 1.34
N ASP A 556 -15.79 5.71 2.51
CA ASP A 556 -16.39 6.67 3.46
C ASP A 556 -17.68 6.19 4.17
N TYR A 557 -17.92 4.90 4.24
CA TYR A 557 -19.02 4.32 5.04
C TYR A 557 -18.72 4.36 6.55
N SER A 558 -18.29 5.50 7.05
CA SER A 558 -17.85 5.72 8.44
C SER A 558 -18.90 5.37 9.49
N MET A 559 -20.21 5.43 9.15
CA MET A 559 -21.33 5.06 10.03
C MET A 559 -21.29 3.59 10.46
N PHE A 560 -20.63 2.71 9.68
CA PHE A 560 -20.52 1.29 10.02
C PHE A 560 -19.31 0.97 10.91
N LYS A 561 -18.28 1.83 10.93
CA LYS A 561 -16.97 1.54 11.53
C LYS A 561 -17.07 1.09 12.98
N GLU A 562 -17.77 1.86 13.81
CA GLU A 562 -17.86 1.62 15.25
C GLU A 562 -19.03 0.68 15.64
N ARG A 563 -19.81 0.19 14.67
CA ARG A 563 -20.94 -0.68 14.95
C ARG A 563 -20.48 -2.10 15.29
N PRO A 564 -21.15 -2.79 16.25
CA PRO A 564 -20.77 -4.14 16.65
C PRO A 564 -20.82 -5.13 15.49
N GLN A 565 -19.75 -5.88 15.31
CA GLN A 565 -19.73 -7.02 14.39
C GLN A 565 -20.37 -8.23 15.09
N VAL A 566 -21.36 -8.86 14.43
CA VAL A 566 -22.11 -9.99 14.99
C VAL A 566 -21.85 -11.31 14.25
N GLY A 567 -21.26 -11.26 13.05
CA GLY A 567 -20.86 -12.46 12.30
C GLY A 567 -19.71 -12.19 11.34
N ASN A 568 -19.05 -13.26 10.93
CA ASN A 568 -18.02 -13.27 9.91
C ASN A 568 -18.17 -14.53 9.07
N PHE A 569 -18.12 -14.38 7.77
CA PHE A 569 -18.39 -15.43 6.79
C PHE A 569 -17.21 -15.53 5.81
N GLU A 570 -17.34 -16.40 4.81
CA GLU A 570 -16.36 -16.67 3.78
C GLU A 570 -16.18 -15.47 2.83
N GLY A 571 -15.26 -15.59 1.88
CA GLY A 571 -15.05 -14.62 0.80
C GLY A 571 -16.33 -14.35 0.02
N LEU A 572 -16.56 -13.09 -0.34
CA LEU A 572 -17.76 -12.68 -1.08
C LEU A 572 -17.85 -13.39 -2.45
N ASP A 573 -16.69 -13.64 -3.08
CA ASP A 573 -16.58 -14.44 -4.30
C ASP A 573 -16.94 -15.92 -4.06
N GLU A 574 -16.50 -16.50 -2.96
CA GLU A 574 -16.87 -17.87 -2.58
C GLU A 574 -18.37 -18.00 -2.32
N ILE A 575 -18.94 -17.03 -1.61
CA ILE A 575 -20.39 -16.99 -1.33
C ILE A 575 -21.21 -16.87 -2.62
N LEU A 576 -20.79 -15.98 -3.53
CA LEU A 576 -21.46 -15.84 -4.83
C LEU A 576 -21.36 -17.11 -5.67
N LYS A 577 -20.19 -17.76 -5.71
CA LYS A 577 -19.98 -19.05 -6.37
C LYS A 577 -20.92 -20.12 -5.80
N ASP A 578 -20.95 -20.28 -4.48
CA ASP A 578 -21.78 -21.27 -3.79
C ASP A 578 -23.28 -21.01 -4.01
N TYR A 579 -23.68 -19.75 -4.01
CA TYR A 579 -25.05 -19.35 -4.32
C TYR A 579 -25.45 -19.72 -5.75
N ILE A 580 -24.62 -19.41 -6.75
CA ILE A 580 -24.87 -19.77 -8.14
C ILE A 580 -24.96 -21.30 -8.31
N GLN A 581 -24.13 -22.07 -7.63
CA GLN A 581 -24.17 -23.53 -7.68
C GLN A 581 -25.42 -24.14 -7.01
N SER A 582 -25.91 -23.51 -5.94
CA SER A 582 -27.04 -24.00 -5.13
C SER A 582 -28.39 -23.53 -5.68
N GLU A 583 -28.53 -22.24 -5.93
CA GLU A 583 -29.79 -21.58 -6.30
C GLU A 583 -29.89 -21.23 -7.79
N GLY A 584 -28.78 -21.23 -8.51
CA GLY A 584 -28.70 -20.72 -9.88
C GLY A 584 -28.65 -19.19 -9.94
N VAL A 585 -28.78 -18.66 -11.15
CA VAL A 585 -28.94 -17.22 -11.35
C VAL A 585 -30.41 -16.84 -11.16
N THR A 586 -30.67 -16.15 -10.05
CA THR A 586 -32.04 -15.76 -9.65
C THR A 586 -32.41 -14.35 -10.16
N GLN A 587 -31.42 -13.59 -10.68
CA GLN A 587 -31.57 -12.19 -11.09
C GLN A 587 -31.38 -12.01 -12.61
N GLU A 588 -32.42 -12.34 -13.38
CA GLU A 588 -32.40 -12.14 -14.84
C GLU A 588 -32.58 -10.66 -15.24
N ALA A 589 -33.22 -9.84 -14.38
CA ALA A 589 -33.45 -8.41 -14.60
C ALA A 589 -33.36 -7.62 -13.28
N ILE A 590 -33.25 -6.29 -13.37
CA ILE A 590 -33.41 -5.42 -12.21
C ILE A 590 -34.87 -5.48 -11.72
N ASP A 591 -35.07 -5.43 -10.40
CA ASP A 591 -36.40 -5.55 -9.77
C ASP A 591 -36.83 -4.26 -9.02
N GLY A 592 -36.07 -3.17 -9.19
CA GLY A 592 -36.42 -1.85 -8.67
C GLY A 592 -36.08 -1.67 -7.18
N ARG A 593 -34.98 -2.27 -6.73
CA ARG A 593 -34.49 -2.08 -5.34
C ARG A 593 -33.94 -0.68 -5.12
N MET A 594 -33.37 -0.07 -6.16
CA MET A 594 -32.84 1.30 -6.14
C MET A 594 -33.55 2.13 -7.21
N LYS A 595 -34.56 2.90 -6.83
CA LYS A 595 -35.39 3.69 -7.75
C LYS A 595 -35.07 5.18 -7.63
N VAL A 596 -34.68 5.79 -8.73
CA VAL A 596 -34.54 7.25 -8.82
C VAL A 596 -35.87 7.90 -9.19
N THR A 597 -36.15 9.06 -8.61
CA THR A 597 -37.25 9.96 -8.99
C THR A 597 -36.69 11.34 -9.31
N ASN A 598 -37.44 12.10 -10.12
CA ASN A 598 -37.11 13.45 -10.53
C ASN A 598 -37.92 14.45 -9.71
#